data_fb6e61a5608725b42e1dbd1036054d49
#
_entry.id   fb6e61a5608725b42e1dbd1036054d49
#
_cell.length_a   1.000
_cell.length_b   1.000
_cell.length_c   1.000
_cell.angle_alpha   90.00
_cell.angle_beta   90.00
_cell.angle_gamma   90.00
#
_symmetry.space_group_name_H-M   'P 1'
#
loop_
_entity.id
_entity.type
_entity.pdbx_description
1 polymer ?
#
loop_
_entity_poly.entity_id
_entity_poly.type
_entity_poly.pdbx_seq_one_letter_code
_entity_poly.pdbx_strand_id
1 'polypeptide(L)'
;MRTIQLRRYTLVDGEYDAFLAWWDEWMPRVRSAAGFVIEFAYGIRETNEFVWAVSAEGDHEAFIATEQAYMVSPERAEAFDGMPKQVAEYNIRFADDVRIAGVTG
;
A
#
# COMPACT_ATOMS: atom_id res chain seq x y z
N MET A 1 16.95 -10.18 0.43
CA MET A 1 15.68 -10.62 1.07
C MET A 1 14.74 -9.45 1.19
N ARG A 2 13.50 -9.62 0.81
CA ARG A 2 12.50 -8.57 0.98
C ARG A 2 11.29 -9.11 1.74
N THR A 3 10.66 -8.23 2.50
CA THR A 3 9.42 -8.52 3.20
C THR A 3 8.28 -7.84 2.47
N ILE A 4 7.20 -8.58 2.23
CA ILE A 4 6.03 -8.11 1.48
C ILE A 4 4.85 -7.96 2.44
N GLN A 5 4.16 -6.83 2.34
CA GLN A 5 2.92 -6.59 3.09
C GLN A 5 1.79 -6.42 2.10
N LEU A 6 0.75 -7.23 2.27
CA LEU A 6 -0.46 -7.18 1.45
C LEU A 6 -1.50 -6.34 2.16
N ARG A 7 -2.11 -5.40 1.42
CA ARG A 7 -3.10 -4.48 1.95
C ARG A 7 -4.39 -4.58 1.16
N ARG A 8 -5.48 -4.79 1.86
CA ARG A 8 -6.81 -4.80 1.28
C ARG A 8 -7.67 -3.79 2.03
N TYR A 9 -8.18 -2.81 1.32
CA TYR A 9 -8.99 -1.74 1.89
C TYR A 9 -10.41 -1.84 1.39
N THR A 10 -11.37 -1.67 2.30
CA THR A 10 -12.76 -1.39 1.92
C THR A 10 -12.92 0.12 1.97
N LEU A 11 -13.32 0.71 0.86
CA LEU A 11 -13.41 2.17 0.76
C LEU A 11 -14.74 2.69 1.30
N VAL A 12 -14.74 3.95 1.71
CA VAL A 12 -15.96 4.64 2.09
C VAL A 12 -16.84 4.79 0.84
N ASP A 13 -18.15 4.61 0.97
CA ASP A 13 -19.08 4.73 -0.14
C ASP A 13 -18.91 6.08 -0.85
N GLY A 14 -18.84 6.01 -2.18
CA GLY A 14 -18.68 7.19 -3.01
C GLY A 14 -17.26 7.69 -3.17
N GLU A 15 -16.28 7.09 -2.47
CA GLU A 15 -14.89 7.56 -2.49
C GLU A 15 -13.97 6.78 -3.44
N TYR A 16 -14.52 5.82 -4.17
CA TYR A 16 -13.69 4.93 -5.00
C TYR A 16 -12.81 5.70 -5.99
N ASP A 17 -13.41 6.49 -6.86
CA ASP A 17 -12.64 7.19 -7.89
C ASP A 17 -11.69 8.23 -7.29
N ALA A 18 -12.14 8.96 -6.28
CA ALA A 18 -11.30 9.95 -5.60
C ALA A 18 -10.10 9.30 -4.91
N PHE A 19 -10.32 8.13 -4.29
CA PHE A 19 -9.23 7.39 -3.64
C PHE A 19 -8.19 6.93 -4.66
N LEU A 20 -8.63 6.35 -5.78
CA LEU A 20 -7.71 5.87 -6.81
C LEU A 20 -6.86 7.01 -7.37
N ALA A 21 -7.48 8.16 -7.63
CA ALA A 21 -6.77 9.33 -8.14
C ALA A 21 -5.73 9.85 -7.12
N TRP A 22 -6.12 9.95 -5.85
CA TRP A 22 -5.21 10.36 -4.78
C TRP A 22 -4.07 9.38 -4.60
N TRP A 23 -4.37 8.08 -4.56
CA TRP A 23 -3.37 7.03 -4.37
C TRP A 23 -2.33 7.06 -5.50
N ASP A 24 -2.80 7.16 -6.75
CA ASP A 24 -1.92 7.18 -7.93
C ASP A 24 -1.01 8.42 -7.93
N GLU A 25 -1.52 9.55 -7.49
CA GLU A 25 -0.73 10.78 -7.42
C GLU A 25 0.34 10.73 -6.34
N TRP A 26 0.03 10.20 -5.17
CA TRP A 26 0.88 10.35 -4.01
C TRP A 26 1.66 9.09 -3.62
N MET A 27 1.01 7.94 -3.57
CA MET A 27 1.60 6.76 -2.94
C MET A 27 2.82 6.18 -3.64
N PRO A 28 2.85 6.05 -4.98
CA PRO A 28 4.06 5.55 -5.62
C PRO A 28 5.28 6.40 -5.31
N ARG A 29 5.10 7.71 -5.26
CA ARG A 29 6.19 8.66 -5.02
C ARG A 29 6.64 8.66 -3.57
N VAL A 30 5.71 8.83 -2.62
CA VAL A 30 6.09 8.94 -1.21
C VAL A 30 6.55 7.62 -0.62
N ARG A 31 5.97 6.50 -1.05
CA ARG A 31 6.42 5.17 -0.62
C ARG A 31 7.81 4.85 -1.18
N SER A 32 8.05 5.15 -2.46
CA SER A 32 9.37 4.92 -3.07
C SER A 32 10.45 5.75 -2.38
N ALA A 33 10.15 7.00 -2.08
CA ALA A 33 11.10 7.87 -1.37
C ALA A 33 11.44 7.35 0.03
N ALA A 34 10.52 6.61 0.65
CA ALA A 34 10.73 6.02 1.98
C ALA A 34 11.44 4.66 1.94
N GLY A 35 11.80 4.15 0.77
CA GLY A 35 12.50 2.88 0.63
C GLY A 35 11.61 1.68 0.33
N PHE A 36 10.34 1.90 0.02
CA PHE A 36 9.43 0.83 -0.35
C PHE A 36 9.37 0.61 -1.86
N VAL A 37 8.95 -0.60 -2.24
CA VAL A 37 8.60 -0.94 -3.62
C VAL A 37 7.12 -1.31 -3.63
N ILE A 38 6.36 -0.75 -4.54
CA ILE A 38 4.97 -1.16 -4.74
C ILE A 38 4.96 -2.31 -5.72
N GLU A 39 4.52 -3.48 -5.24
CA GLU A 39 4.54 -4.72 -6.03
C GLU A 39 3.39 -4.76 -7.03
N PHE A 40 2.21 -4.30 -6.63
CA PHE A 40 1.03 -4.16 -7.48
C PHE A 40 -0.01 -3.31 -6.76
N ALA A 41 -1.01 -2.84 -7.53
CA ALA A 41 -2.14 -2.11 -6.97
C ALA A 41 -3.34 -2.27 -7.92
N TYR A 42 -4.49 -2.66 -7.36
CA TYR A 42 -5.73 -2.87 -8.12
C TYR A 42 -6.93 -2.31 -7.39
N GLY A 43 -7.79 -1.60 -8.10
CA GLY A 43 -9.11 -1.26 -7.62
C GLY A 43 -10.11 -2.34 -8.03
N ILE A 44 -11.03 -2.68 -7.13
CA ILE A 44 -12.10 -3.64 -7.39
C ILE A 44 -13.42 -2.90 -7.21
N ARG A 45 -13.96 -2.42 -8.32
CA ARG A 45 -15.16 -1.56 -8.30
C ARG A 45 -16.38 -2.31 -7.78
N GLU A 46 -16.52 -3.58 -8.12
CA GLU A 46 -17.66 -4.40 -7.72
C GLU A 46 -17.87 -4.44 -6.21
N THR A 47 -16.78 -4.45 -5.46
CA THR A 47 -16.83 -4.57 -4.01
C THR A 47 -16.34 -3.32 -3.29
N ASN A 48 -16.07 -2.25 -4.02
CA ASN A 48 -15.57 -1.00 -3.46
C ASN A 48 -14.28 -1.21 -2.66
N GLU A 49 -13.37 -1.98 -3.22
CA GLU A 49 -12.12 -2.34 -2.57
C GLU A 49 -10.91 -1.86 -3.33
N PHE A 50 -9.80 -1.73 -2.62
CA PHE A 50 -8.49 -1.48 -3.20
C PHE A 50 -7.49 -2.46 -2.60
N VAL A 51 -6.78 -3.18 -3.45
CA VAL A 51 -5.81 -4.20 -3.04
C VAL A 51 -4.44 -3.83 -3.58
N TRP A 52 -3.45 -3.79 -2.71
CA TRP A 52 -2.09 -3.50 -3.14
C TRP A 52 -1.08 -4.20 -2.24
N ALA A 53 0.14 -4.30 -2.72
CA ALA A 53 1.21 -4.89 -1.95
C ALA A 53 2.42 -3.97 -1.99
N VAL A 54 3.09 -3.87 -0.87
CA VAL A 54 4.27 -3.05 -0.70
C VAL A 54 5.37 -3.89 -0.05
N SER A 55 6.59 -3.71 -0.50
CA SER A 55 7.72 -4.46 0.03
C SER A 55 8.86 -3.53 0.43
N ALA A 56 9.73 -4.04 1.27
CA ALA A 56 10.97 -3.36 1.65
C ALA A 56 12.05 -4.40 1.87
N GLU A 57 13.29 -3.99 1.65
CA GLU A 57 14.45 -4.86 1.86
C GLU A 57 14.59 -5.21 3.34
N GLY A 58 14.98 -6.45 3.62
CA GLY A 58 15.18 -6.96 4.96
C GLY A 58 14.03 -7.82 5.48
N ASP A 59 14.10 -8.16 6.75
CA ASP A 59 13.12 -8.99 7.43
C ASP A 59 11.93 -8.18 7.97
N HIS A 60 11.04 -8.83 8.73
CA HIS A 60 9.87 -8.18 9.33
C HIS A 60 10.26 -6.99 10.22
N GLU A 61 11.31 -7.14 11.02
CA GLU A 61 11.74 -6.04 11.91
C GLU A 61 12.22 -4.85 11.09
N ALA A 62 12.97 -5.10 10.02
CA ALA A 62 13.43 -4.04 9.13
C ALA A 62 12.25 -3.35 8.44
N PHE A 63 11.26 -4.12 8.00
CA PHE A 63 10.04 -3.56 7.41
C PHE A 63 9.32 -2.65 8.40
N ILE A 64 9.12 -3.11 9.62
CA ILE A 64 8.43 -2.34 10.66
C ILE A 64 9.18 -1.04 10.95
N ALA A 65 10.51 -1.08 11.03
CA ALA A 65 11.30 0.13 11.24
C ALA A 65 11.14 1.13 10.08
N THR A 66 11.14 0.64 8.85
CA THR A 66 10.93 1.48 7.66
C THR A 66 9.52 2.08 7.68
N GLU A 67 8.51 1.28 8.03
CA GLU A 67 7.12 1.74 8.13
C GLU A 67 6.94 2.80 9.21
N GLN A 68 7.56 2.62 10.38
CA GLN A 68 7.48 3.59 11.46
C GLN A 68 8.10 4.94 11.05
N ALA A 69 9.23 4.90 10.36
CA ALA A 69 9.86 6.12 9.84
C ALA A 69 8.98 6.80 8.81
N TYR A 70 8.35 6.01 7.93
CA TYR A 70 7.42 6.52 6.93
C TYR A 70 6.21 7.19 7.58
N MET A 71 5.63 6.57 8.60
CA MET A 71 4.42 7.07 9.28
C MET A 71 4.58 8.46 9.87
N VAL A 72 5.80 8.85 10.23
CA VAL A 72 6.08 10.17 10.81
C VAL A 72 6.80 11.10 9.83
N SER A 73 6.92 10.69 8.56
CA SER A 73 7.65 11.48 7.57
C SER A 73 6.87 12.72 7.13
N PRO A 74 7.57 13.82 6.80
CA PRO A 74 6.92 15.01 6.25
C PRO A 74 6.22 14.74 4.93
N GLU A 75 6.76 13.84 4.11
CA GLU A 75 6.22 13.49 2.81
C GLU A 75 4.85 12.82 2.94
N ARG A 76 4.70 11.92 3.92
CA ARG A 76 3.41 11.30 4.22
C ARG A 76 2.42 12.32 4.75
N ALA A 77 2.87 13.19 5.64
CA ALA A 77 2.01 14.25 6.18
C ALA A 77 1.46 15.14 5.08
N GLU A 78 2.29 15.48 4.10
CA GLU A 78 1.87 16.29 2.94
C GLU A 78 0.82 15.53 2.10
N ALA A 79 1.05 14.24 1.86
CA ALA A 79 0.12 13.42 1.06
C ALA A 79 -1.27 13.33 1.70
N PHE A 80 -1.33 13.30 3.02
CA PHE A 80 -2.60 13.15 3.76
C PHE A 80 -3.19 14.49 4.21
N ASP A 81 -2.51 15.59 3.97
CA ASP A 81 -3.00 16.91 4.42
C ASP A 81 -4.35 17.24 3.80
N GLY A 82 -5.33 17.54 4.65
CA GLY A 82 -6.68 17.90 4.22
C GLY A 82 -7.50 16.77 3.64
N MET A 83 -7.00 15.53 3.65
CA MET A 83 -7.73 14.41 3.08
C MET A 83 -8.87 13.93 3.98
N PRO A 84 -10.07 13.72 3.42
CA PRO A 84 -11.15 13.11 4.19
C PRO A 84 -10.86 11.63 4.44
N LYS A 85 -11.63 11.01 5.33
CA LYS A 85 -11.56 9.57 5.53
C LYS A 85 -12.08 8.88 4.27
N GLN A 86 -11.22 8.12 3.61
CA GLN A 86 -11.57 7.42 2.37
C GLN A 86 -11.60 5.90 2.53
N VAL A 87 -11.01 5.38 3.60
CA VAL A 87 -10.95 3.94 3.86
C VAL A 87 -11.79 3.62 5.08
N ALA A 88 -12.78 2.74 4.91
CA ALA A 88 -13.67 2.31 5.97
C ALA A 88 -13.05 1.18 6.80
N GLU A 89 -12.38 0.23 6.12
CA GLU A 89 -11.76 -0.92 6.78
C GLU A 89 -10.40 -1.22 6.13
N TYR A 90 -9.44 -1.58 6.97
CA TYR A 90 -8.11 -2.01 6.55
C TYR A 90 -7.91 -3.48 6.88
N ASN A 91 -7.32 -4.21 5.95
CA ASN A 91 -6.84 -5.56 6.19
C ASN A 91 -5.38 -5.59 5.75
N ILE A 92 -4.47 -5.61 6.70
CA ILE A 92 -3.03 -5.49 6.46
C ILE A 92 -2.34 -6.70 7.07
N ARG A 93 -1.60 -7.46 6.24
CA ARG A 93 -0.90 -8.65 6.70
C ARG A 93 0.37 -8.88 5.87
N PHE A 94 1.34 -9.54 6.47
CA PHE A 94 2.53 -9.96 5.75
C PHE A 94 2.22 -11.15 4.87
N ALA A 95 2.89 -11.21 3.72
CA ALA A 95 2.69 -12.26 2.73
C ALA A 95 4.03 -12.90 2.37
N ASP A 96 3.99 -14.18 2.04
CA ASP A 96 5.14 -14.89 1.53
C ASP A 96 5.13 -14.85 0.00
N ASP A 97 6.30 -14.64 -0.58
CA ASP A 97 6.46 -14.69 -2.02
C ASP A 97 6.57 -16.16 -2.45
N VAL A 98 5.50 -16.69 -3.01
CA VAL A 98 5.47 -18.09 -3.46
C VAL A 98 5.78 -18.14 -4.95
N ARG A 99 6.93 -18.72 -5.28
CA ARG A 99 7.32 -18.94 -6.66
C ARG A 99 6.98 -20.36 -7.05
N ILE A 100 6.17 -20.49 -8.08
CA ILE A 100 5.75 -21.78 -8.60
C ILE A 100 6.61 -22.08 -9.82
N ALA A 101 7.56 -22.99 -9.66
CA ALA A 101 8.48 -23.37 -10.73
C ALA A 101 7.73 -24.00 -11.91
N GLY A 102 8.07 -23.60 -13.13
CA GLY A 102 7.47 -24.13 -14.34
C GLY A 102 6.10 -23.55 -14.68
N VAL A 103 5.58 -22.66 -13.86
CA VAL A 103 4.34 -21.95 -14.18
C VAL A 103 4.69 -20.63 -14.85
N THR A 104 4.18 -20.43 -16.02
CA THR A 104 4.34 -19.20 -16.77
C THR A 104 3.01 -18.50 -16.91
N GLY A 105 2.89 -17.40 -16.25
CA GLY A 105 1.74 -16.54 -16.37
C GLY A 105 0.60 -16.83 -15.49
#